data_cdd3403a078530637a207c9248727f01
#
_entry.id   cdd3403a078530637a207c9248727f01
#
_cell.length_a   1.000
_cell.length_b   1.000
_cell.length_c   1.000
_cell.angle_alpha   90.00
_cell.angle_beta   90.00
_cell.angle_gamma   90.00
#
_symmetry.space_group_name_H-M   'P 1'
#
loop_
_entity.id
_entity.type
_entity.pdbx_description
1 polymer ?
#
loop_
_entity_poly.entity_id
_entity_poly.type
_entity_poly.pdbx_seq_one_letter_code
_entity_poly.pdbx_strand_id
1 'polypeptide(L)'
;MLARQAQGKKELIAVGRVQTSTLALVAKRDVAIRDFKPVPYFVIKARLGGGKPFTAVWEPEESQAGIDEQKRLVDRCIAAALQQRLKAVGQATVVRCSRTPKKIAQPKAFSLADIQLGASNQFGFSAEKTLNLCQSLYETHKATSYPRTDCSFLPESQYADAKNVLAAIAKTMPPLAGLVAKCDCSIQSPTWNDKKITAHHGIIPTQQAADGSKFSDDERKIYRLIAERYLSNFLPAHEYLACSIELRIATERFSAKGRLVTKPGWKVVTSAADEDKADDEGQALPELKSGLQLPVSGIDCEEERTKPPAAFTEGTLIRAMENIHQAVNDPQSKKFIK
;
A
#
# COMPACT_ATOMS: atom_id res chain seq x y z
N MET A 1 -31.48 -23.23 -2.35
CA MET A 1 -31.19 -23.73 -1.00
C MET A 1 -30.73 -25.17 -1.11
N LEU A 2 -29.53 -25.49 -0.62
CA LEU A 2 -29.05 -26.86 -0.51
C LEU A 2 -29.19 -27.28 0.96
N ALA A 3 -29.95 -28.38 1.18
CA ALA A 3 -30.09 -28.97 2.50
C ALA A 3 -28.97 -30.04 2.67
N ARG A 4 -28.12 -29.91 3.65
CA ARG A 4 -27.16 -30.94 4.05
C ARG A 4 -27.64 -31.64 5.31
N GLN A 5 -27.75 -32.94 5.27
CA GLN A 5 -28.01 -33.77 6.44
C GLN A 5 -26.66 -34.04 7.12
N ALA A 6 -26.33 -33.31 8.16
CA ALA A 6 -25.20 -33.62 9.02
C ALA A 6 -25.75 -33.99 10.39
N GLN A 7 -25.50 -35.20 10.85
CA GLN A 7 -25.81 -35.69 12.21
C GLN A 7 -27.26 -35.55 12.66
N GLY A 8 -28.23 -35.86 11.80
CA GLY A 8 -29.65 -35.94 12.17
C GLY A 8 -30.37 -34.61 12.36
N LYS A 9 -29.73 -33.45 12.15
CA LYS A 9 -30.37 -32.13 12.15
C LYS A 9 -30.46 -31.60 10.71
N LYS A 10 -31.67 -31.19 10.29
CA LYS A 10 -31.86 -30.45 9.03
C LYS A 10 -31.42 -29.01 9.25
N GLU A 11 -30.19 -28.69 8.90
CA GLU A 11 -29.72 -27.32 8.82
C GLU A 11 -29.90 -26.76 7.41
N LEU A 12 -30.63 -25.66 7.31
CA LEU A 12 -30.76 -24.91 6.05
C LEU A 12 -29.51 -24.05 5.86
N ILE A 13 -28.68 -24.43 4.90
CA ILE A 13 -27.50 -23.63 4.54
C ILE A 13 -27.94 -22.64 3.44
N ALA A 14 -27.89 -21.35 3.75
CA ALA A 14 -28.11 -20.31 2.77
C ALA A 14 -26.91 -20.24 1.81
N VAL A 15 -27.19 -20.34 0.49
CA VAL A 15 -26.20 -20.17 -0.56
C VAL A 15 -26.46 -18.84 -1.25
N GLY A 16 -25.53 -17.92 -1.15
CA GLY A 16 -25.59 -16.60 -1.78
C GLY A 16 -24.28 -16.23 -2.46
N ARG A 17 -24.35 -15.49 -3.56
CA ARG A 17 -23.14 -15.08 -4.31
C ARG A 17 -22.10 -14.38 -3.44
N VAL A 18 -22.54 -13.48 -2.57
CA VAL A 18 -21.64 -12.74 -1.66
C VAL A 18 -21.22 -13.63 -0.49
N GLN A 19 -22.16 -14.20 0.26
CA GLN A 19 -21.88 -14.99 1.47
C GLN A 19 -20.97 -16.18 1.19
N THR A 20 -21.28 -16.97 0.16
CA THR A 20 -20.49 -18.17 -0.17
C THR A 20 -19.08 -17.80 -0.63
N SER A 21 -18.94 -16.75 -1.43
CA SER A 21 -17.64 -16.28 -1.90
C SER A 21 -16.79 -15.71 -0.76
N THR A 22 -17.39 -14.95 0.14
CA THR A 22 -16.71 -14.41 1.33
C THR A 22 -16.23 -15.54 2.24
N LEU A 23 -17.11 -16.50 2.53
CA LEU A 23 -16.77 -17.67 3.35
C LEU A 23 -15.63 -18.48 2.72
N ALA A 24 -15.67 -18.68 1.40
CA ALA A 24 -14.60 -19.39 0.68
C ALA A 24 -13.24 -18.67 0.77
N LEU A 25 -13.23 -17.33 0.68
CA LEU A 25 -11.99 -16.55 0.85
C LEU A 25 -11.42 -16.71 2.27
N VAL A 26 -12.27 -16.55 3.29
CA VAL A 26 -11.84 -16.68 4.70
C VAL A 26 -11.35 -18.11 4.97
N ALA A 27 -12.14 -19.13 4.61
CA ALA A 27 -11.78 -20.53 4.84
C ALA A 27 -10.46 -20.90 4.13
N LYS A 28 -10.25 -20.48 2.88
CA LYS A 28 -8.97 -20.68 2.18
C LYS A 28 -7.79 -20.01 2.90
N ARG A 29 -8.00 -18.80 3.41
CA ARG A 29 -6.98 -18.06 4.17
C ARG A 29 -6.65 -18.75 5.47
N ASP A 30 -7.65 -19.21 6.22
CA ASP A 30 -7.47 -19.92 7.50
C ASP A 30 -6.74 -21.24 7.29
N VAL A 31 -7.08 -22.00 6.24
CA VAL A 31 -6.34 -23.21 5.86
C VAL A 31 -4.89 -22.87 5.50
N ALA A 32 -4.66 -21.84 4.72
CA ALA A 32 -3.30 -21.43 4.34
C ALA A 32 -2.46 -20.97 5.54
N ILE A 33 -3.08 -20.36 6.55
CA ILE A 33 -2.40 -19.97 7.80
C ILE A 33 -2.13 -21.19 8.68
N ARG A 34 -3.15 -22.05 8.89
CA ARG A 34 -3.07 -23.24 9.75
C ARG A 34 -2.05 -24.24 9.26
N ASP A 35 -2.04 -24.51 7.96
CA ASP A 35 -1.21 -25.54 7.35
C ASP A 35 0.16 -24.99 6.90
N PHE A 36 0.43 -23.71 7.17
CA PHE A 36 1.68 -23.06 6.81
C PHE A 36 2.86 -23.64 7.62
N LYS A 37 3.91 -24.00 6.92
CA LYS A 37 5.17 -24.46 7.52
C LYS A 37 6.26 -23.42 7.23
N PRO A 38 6.77 -22.73 8.27
CA PRO A 38 7.84 -21.77 8.06
C PRO A 38 9.11 -22.45 7.51
N VAL A 39 9.62 -21.93 6.42
CA VAL A 39 10.88 -22.37 5.82
C VAL A 39 11.95 -21.35 6.18
N PRO A 40 13.06 -21.77 6.83
CA PRO A 40 14.20 -20.89 7.06
C PRO A 40 14.90 -20.60 5.74
N TYR A 41 15.37 -19.39 5.56
CA TYR A 41 16.20 -18.97 4.44
C TYR A 41 17.24 -17.95 4.89
N PHE A 42 18.29 -17.76 4.11
CA PHE A 42 19.43 -16.94 4.46
C PHE A 42 19.52 -15.76 3.52
N VAL A 43 19.67 -14.54 4.10
CA VAL A 43 19.89 -13.29 3.37
C VAL A 43 21.31 -12.83 3.62
N ILE A 44 22.11 -12.76 2.56
CA ILE A 44 23.49 -12.28 2.67
C ILE A 44 23.51 -10.80 2.32
N LYS A 45 24.00 -9.98 3.25
CA LYS A 45 24.08 -8.55 3.15
C LYS A 45 25.52 -8.08 3.22
N ALA A 46 25.89 -7.19 2.30
CA ALA A 46 27.20 -6.52 2.32
C ALA A 46 27.01 -5.08 2.77
N ARG A 47 27.77 -4.66 3.77
CA ARG A 47 27.91 -3.26 4.17
C ARG A 47 29.04 -2.62 3.41
N LEU A 48 28.75 -1.55 2.68
CA LEU A 48 29.64 -0.92 1.71
C LEU A 48 29.83 0.57 1.98
N GLY A 49 30.99 1.10 1.57
CA GLY A 49 31.28 2.53 1.57
C GLY A 49 31.93 3.05 2.85
N GLY A 50 32.69 4.15 2.74
CA GLY A 50 33.38 4.79 3.85
C GLY A 50 32.71 6.07 4.36
N GLY A 51 32.17 6.94 3.47
CA GLY A 51 31.58 8.23 3.85
C GLY A 51 30.04 8.21 4.02
N LYS A 52 29.34 7.48 3.17
CA LYS A 52 27.89 7.22 3.27
C LYS A 52 27.67 5.73 3.12
N PRO A 53 27.64 4.99 4.22
CA PRO A 53 27.48 3.54 4.17
C PRO A 53 26.10 3.16 3.68
N PHE A 54 26.03 2.09 2.92
CA PHE A 54 24.78 1.47 2.46
C PHE A 54 24.90 -0.05 2.47
N THR A 55 23.77 -0.72 2.41
CA THR A 55 23.69 -2.18 2.40
C THR A 55 23.26 -2.68 1.04
N ALA A 56 23.98 -3.65 0.50
CA ALA A 56 23.61 -4.40 -0.68
C ALA A 56 23.27 -5.85 -0.33
N VAL A 57 22.26 -6.40 -1.00
CA VAL A 57 21.80 -7.77 -0.80
C VAL A 57 22.33 -8.64 -1.93
N TRP A 58 22.81 -9.82 -1.59
CA TRP A 58 23.24 -10.82 -2.57
C TRP A 58 22.08 -11.31 -3.43
N GLU A 59 22.33 -11.46 -4.72
CA GLU A 59 21.37 -11.98 -5.70
C GLU A 59 21.88 -13.31 -6.26
N PRO A 60 21.18 -14.44 -6.01
CA PRO A 60 21.57 -15.72 -6.56
C PRO A 60 21.43 -15.76 -8.08
N GLU A 61 22.33 -16.47 -8.75
CA GLU A 61 22.16 -16.87 -10.15
C GLU A 61 21.13 -17.99 -10.25
N GLU A 62 20.54 -18.18 -11.45
CA GLU A 62 19.50 -19.23 -11.66
C GLU A 62 20.01 -20.65 -11.43
N SER A 63 21.29 -20.89 -11.67
CA SER A 63 21.96 -22.19 -11.48
C SER A 63 22.54 -22.37 -10.07
N GLN A 64 22.34 -21.44 -9.15
CA GLN A 64 22.91 -21.46 -7.81
C GLN A 64 22.36 -22.65 -7.02
N ALA A 65 23.26 -23.47 -6.46
CA ALA A 65 22.86 -24.55 -5.56
C ALA A 65 22.32 -24.01 -4.23
N GLY A 66 21.37 -24.73 -3.62
CA GLY A 66 20.81 -24.39 -2.31
C GLY A 66 19.75 -23.30 -2.32
N ILE A 67 19.23 -22.95 -3.51
CA ILE A 67 18.07 -22.05 -3.64
C ILE A 67 16.77 -22.81 -3.87
N ASP A 68 15.66 -22.25 -3.41
CA ASP A 68 14.32 -22.74 -3.69
C ASP A 68 13.70 -22.11 -4.97
N GLU A 69 12.46 -22.50 -5.29
CA GLU A 69 11.71 -21.98 -6.44
C GLU A 69 11.48 -20.45 -6.40
N GLN A 70 11.51 -19.85 -5.20
CA GLN A 70 11.40 -18.40 -4.99
C GLN A 70 12.76 -17.69 -4.96
N LYS A 71 13.84 -18.38 -5.38
CA LYS A 71 15.22 -17.88 -5.40
C LYS A 71 15.75 -17.47 -4.02
N ARG A 72 15.30 -18.14 -2.94
CA ARG A 72 15.81 -17.93 -1.59
C ARG A 72 16.87 -18.98 -1.27
N LEU A 73 17.97 -18.55 -0.64
CA LEU A 73 19.02 -19.47 -0.18
C LEU A 73 18.51 -20.21 1.07
N VAL A 74 18.25 -21.50 0.95
CA VAL A 74 17.69 -22.35 2.03
C VAL A 74 18.71 -23.28 2.65
N ASP A 75 19.88 -23.44 2.04
CA ASP A 75 20.96 -24.28 2.55
C ASP A 75 21.92 -23.47 3.44
N ARG A 76 21.96 -23.87 4.73
CA ARG A 76 22.79 -23.24 5.75
C ARG A 76 24.29 -23.37 5.48
N CYS A 77 24.72 -24.56 4.99
CA CYS A 77 26.13 -24.80 4.74
C CYS A 77 26.63 -23.95 3.59
N ILE A 78 25.85 -23.83 2.53
CA ILE A 78 26.16 -22.97 1.38
C ILE A 78 26.18 -21.49 1.83
N ALA A 79 25.21 -21.06 2.64
CA ALA A 79 25.16 -19.69 3.16
C ALA A 79 26.40 -19.33 3.98
N ALA A 80 26.80 -20.22 4.90
CA ALA A 80 27.99 -20.02 5.72
C ALA A 80 29.30 -20.01 4.91
N ALA A 81 29.45 -20.95 3.96
CA ALA A 81 30.61 -21.00 3.07
C ALA A 81 30.69 -19.73 2.18
N LEU A 82 29.57 -19.27 1.64
CA LEU A 82 29.50 -18.07 0.84
C LEU A 82 29.85 -16.83 1.67
N GLN A 83 29.32 -16.69 2.88
CA GLN A 83 29.65 -15.60 3.78
C GLN A 83 31.15 -15.56 4.10
N GLN A 84 31.74 -16.73 4.43
CA GLN A 84 33.17 -16.83 4.76
C GLN A 84 34.06 -16.43 3.57
N ARG A 85 33.72 -16.92 2.38
CA ARG A 85 34.45 -16.58 1.14
C ARG A 85 34.37 -15.08 0.84
N LEU A 86 33.20 -14.46 0.99
CA LEU A 86 32.99 -13.04 0.71
C LEU A 86 33.67 -12.12 1.74
N LYS A 87 33.75 -12.52 3.00
CA LYS A 87 34.50 -11.76 4.04
C LYS A 87 35.97 -11.56 3.72
N ALA A 88 36.56 -12.50 3.00
CA ALA A 88 37.98 -12.44 2.63
C ALA A 88 38.28 -11.45 1.48
N VAL A 89 37.27 -10.99 0.74
CA VAL A 89 37.46 -10.20 -0.50
C VAL A 89 37.74 -8.72 -0.21
N GLY A 90 37.15 -8.13 0.80
CA GLY A 90 37.44 -6.75 1.25
C GLY A 90 37.01 -5.62 0.30
N GLN A 91 36.74 -5.89 -0.95
CA GLN A 91 36.37 -4.89 -1.98
C GLN A 91 35.19 -5.35 -2.84
N ALA A 92 34.38 -4.37 -3.25
CA ALA A 92 33.29 -4.53 -4.19
C ALA A 92 33.49 -3.62 -5.41
N THR A 93 33.15 -4.10 -6.58
CA THR A 93 33.19 -3.31 -7.82
C THR A 93 31.79 -2.89 -8.21
N VAL A 94 31.57 -1.62 -8.47
CA VAL A 94 30.31 -1.08 -8.99
C VAL A 94 30.17 -1.48 -10.46
N VAL A 95 29.17 -2.30 -10.76
CA VAL A 95 28.85 -2.69 -12.14
C VAL A 95 28.00 -1.61 -12.81
N ARG A 96 26.94 -1.19 -12.10
CA ARG A 96 25.98 -0.22 -12.61
C ARG A 96 25.37 0.58 -11.47
N CYS A 97 25.22 1.88 -11.69
CA CYS A 97 24.41 2.75 -10.84
C CYS A 97 23.34 3.41 -11.72
N SER A 98 22.08 3.27 -11.35
CA SER A 98 20.97 3.87 -12.09
C SER A 98 20.08 4.69 -11.17
N ARG A 99 19.56 5.80 -11.72
CA ARG A 99 18.58 6.69 -11.09
C ARG A 99 17.48 6.94 -12.09
N THR A 100 16.31 6.38 -11.81
CA THR A 100 15.16 6.48 -12.70
C THR A 100 14.11 7.40 -12.06
N PRO A 101 13.74 8.52 -12.70
CA PRO A 101 12.65 9.35 -12.24
C PRO A 101 11.33 8.56 -12.21
N LYS A 102 10.64 8.66 -11.09
CA LYS A 102 9.31 8.08 -10.87
C LYS A 102 8.37 9.15 -10.37
N LYS A 103 7.11 9.04 -10.78
CA LYS A 103 6.04 9.95 -10.41
C LYS A 103 4.82 9.14 -9.96
N ILE A 104 4.28 9.47 -8.79
CA ILE A 104 3.05 8.90 -8.28
C ILE A 104 2.00 10.00 -8.32
N ALA A 105 0.95 9.77 -9.10
CA ALA A 105 -0.18 10.70 -9.20
C ALA A 105 -0.93 10.79 -7.86
N GLN A 106 -1.76 11.81 -7.74
CA GLN A 106 -2.64 12.00 -6.60
C GLN A 106 -3.59 10.80 -6.44
N PRO A 107 -3.90 10.41 -5.21
CA PRO A 107 -4.88 9.37 -4.96
C PRO A 107 -6.27 9.85 -5.36
N LYS A 108 -7.11 8.94 -5.85
CA LYS A 108 -8.51 9.25 -6.15
C LYS A 108 -9.29 9.56 -4.86
N ALA A 109 -10.47 10.16 -4.99
CA ALA A 109 -11.41 10.28 -3.89
C ALA A 109 -11.76 8.89 -3.31
N PHE A 110 -12.34 8.84 -2.13
CA PHE A 110 -12.75 7.58 -1.53
C PHE A 110 -14.04 7.05 -2.17
N SER A 111 -14.07 5.76 -2.49
CA SER A 111 -15.28 4.94 -2.48
C SER A 111 -15.59 4.50 -1.06
N LEU A 112 -16.77 3.88 -0.83
CA LEU A 112 -17.09 3.30 0.48
C LEU A 112 -16.08 2.22 0.89
N ALA A 113 -15.71 1.34 -0.02
CA ALA A 113 -14.75 0.28 0.28
C ALA A 113 -13.34 0.84 0.58
N ASP A 114 -12.91 1.90 -0.14
CA ASP A 114 -11.62 2.54 0.10
C ASP A 114 -11.56 3.20 1.48
N ILE A 115 -12.63 3.92 1.91
CA ILE A 115 -12.63 4.54 3.23
C ILE A 115 -12.77 3.52 4.36
N GLN A 116 -13.51 2.42 4.15
CA GLN A 116 -13.58 1.32 5.11
C GLN A 116 -12.21 0.65 5.29
N LEU A 117 -11.46 0.42 4.21
CA LEU A 117 -10.09 -0.08 4.28
C LEU A 117 -9.17 0.91 5.02
N GLY A 118 -9.19 2.18 4.66
CA GLY A 118 -8.37 3.21 5.31
C GLY A 118 -8.67 3.34 6.81
N ALA A 119 -9.94 3.36 7.19
CA ALA A 119 -10.36 3.42 8.60
C ALA A 119 -10.00 2.15 9.38
N SER A 120 -10.10 0.97 8.75
CA SER A 120 -9.67 -0.30 9.34
C SER A 120 -8.16 -0.31 9.59
N ASN A 121 -7.36 0.15 8.63
CA ASN A 121 -5.90 0.18 8.73
C ASN A 121 -5.39 1.19 9.77
N GLN A 122 -6.01 2.39 9.83
CA GLN A 122 -5.53 3.47 10.69
C GLN A 122 -6.09 3.40 12.12
N PHE A 123 -7.35 2.99 12.26
CA PHE A 123 -8.09 3.11 13.53
C PHE A 123 -8.64 1.76 14.03
N GLY A 124 -8.51 0.69 13.25
CA GLY A 124 -9.11 -0.61 13.58
C GLY A 124 -10.65 -0.59 13.56
N PHE A 125 -11.26 0.36 12.80
CA PHE A 125 -12.72 0.44 12.72
C PHE A 125 -13.29 -0.68 11.86
N SER A 126 -14.44 -1.21 12.27
CA SER A 126 -15.21 -2.14 11.46
C SER A 126 -15.82 -1.43 10.24
N ALA A 127 -16.16 -2.20 9.22
CA ALA A 127 -16.82 -1.68 8.02
C ALA A 127 -18.17 -1.03 8.35
N GLU A 128 -18.97 -1.65 9.24
CA GLU A 128 -20.24 -1.11 9.70
C GLU A 128 -20.08 0.19 10.46
N LYS A 129 -19.14 0.24 11.42
CA LYS A 129 -18.84 1.46 12.17
C LYS A 129 -18.44 2.60 11.25
N THR A 130 -17.56 2.33 10.28
CA THR A 130 -17.10 3.32 9.30
C THR A 130 -18.26 3.86 8.47
N LEU A 131 -19.13 2.96 7.98
CA LEU A 131 -20.33 3.38 7.22
C LEU A 131 -21.24 4.27 8.05
N ASN A 132 -21.52 3.89 9.32
CA ASN A 132 -22.40 4.65 10.20
C ASN A 132 -21.82 6.05 10.48
N LEU A 133 -20.51 6.16 10.68
CA LEU A 133 -19.82 7.45 10.85
C LEU A 133 -19.90 8.31 9.58
N CYS A 134 -19.67 7.74 8.41
CA CYS A 134 -19.83 8.43 7.13
C CYS A 134 -21.29 8.89 6.92
N GLN A 135 -22.26 8.06 7.29
CA GLN A 135 -23.67 8.37 7.19
C GLN A 135 -24.05 9.54 8.11
N SER A 136 -23.54 9.57 9.34
CA SER A 136 -23.73 10.68 10.28
C SER A 136 -23.12 11.98 9.72
N LEU A 137 -21.91 11.94 9.19
CA LEU A 137 -21.26 13.10 8.55
C LEU A 137 -22.06 13.63 7.36
N TYR A 138 -22.72 12.77 6.62
CA TYR A 138 -23.58 13.12 5.48
C TYR A 138 -24.96 13.63 5.93
N GLU A 139 -25.69 12.88 6.77
CA GLU A 139 -27.09 13.15 7.09
C GLU A 139 -27.25 14.19 8.20
N THR A 140 -26.48 14.06 9.28
CA THR A 140 -26.60 14.91 10.45
C THR A 140 -25.81 16.20 10.28
N HIS A 141 -24.54 16.07 9.91
CA HIS A 141 -23.62 17.20 9.86
C HIS A 141 -23.57 17.89 8.49
N LYS A 142 -24.07 17.27 7.41
CA LYS A 142 -24.00 17.78 6.03
C LYS A 142 -22.56 18.10 5.59
N ALA A 143 -21.59 17.45 6.22
CA ALA A 143 -20.17 17.72 6.06
C ALA A 143 -19.52 17.00 4.88
N THR A 144 -20.12 15.90 4.41
CA THR A 144 -19.58 15.09 3.29
C THR A 144 -20.67 14.78 2.27
N SER A 145 -20.25 14.35 1.07
CA SER A 145 -21.14 13.81 0.04
C SER A 145 -21.65 12.41 0.43
N TYR A 146 -22.57 11.86 -0.38
CA TYR A 146 -23.21 10.57 -0.15
C TYR A 146 -22.20 9.44 0.02
N PRO A 147 -22.23 8.67 1.11
CA PRO A 147 -21.17 7.71 1.43
C PRO A 147 -21.31 6.34 0.74
N ARG A 148 -22.51 5.94 0.28
CA ARG A 148 -22.72 4.62 -0.32
C ARG A 148 -22.45 4.65 -1.81
N THR A 149 -21.17 4.90 -2.16
CA THR A 149 -20.70 4.94 -3.55
C THR A 149 -19.57 3.93 -3.77
N ASP A 150 -19.59 3.31 -4.93
CA ASP A 150 -18.51 2.46 -5.46
C ASP A 150 -17.51 3.25 -6.32
N CYS A 151 -17.82 4.53 -6.59
CA CYS A 151 -17.03 5.39 -7.44
C CYS A 151 -15.97 6.15 -6.63
N SER A 152 -14.76 6.27 -7.21
CA SER A 152 -13.65 7.07 -6.67
C SER A 152 -13.33 8.29 -7.55
N PHE A 153 -14.18 8.62 -8.51
CA PHE A 153 -14.00 9.75 -9.41
C PHE A 153 -14.96 10.88 -9.07
N LEU A 154 -14.60 12.08 -9.50
CA LEU A 154 -15.34 13.33 -9.26
C LEU A 154 -15.77 13.95 -10.59
N PRO A 155 -16.95 14.62 -10.65
CA PRO A 155 -17.40 15.34 -11.83
C PRO A 155 -16.48 16.53 -12.13
N GLU A 156 -16.14 16.70 -13.40
CA GLU A 156 -15.33 17.85 -13.84
C GLU A 156 -16.02 19.19 -13.54
N SER A 157 -17.36 19.23 -13.57
CA SER A 157 -18.14 20.40 -13.21
C SER A 157 -17.96 20.86 -11.76
N GLN A 158 -17.77 19.94 -10.82
CA GLN A 158 -17.55 20.28 -9.40
C GLN A 158 -16.13 20.82 -9.11
N TYR A 159 -15.23 20.76 -10.09
CA TYR A 159 -13.91 21.35 -9.92
C TYR A 159 -13.98 22.87 -9.72
N ALA A 160 -14.95 23.54 -10.31
CA ALA A 160 -15.19 24.97 -10.11
C ALA A 160 -15.48 25.34 -8.64
N ASP A 161 -16.06 24.40 -7.89
CA ASP A 161 -16.43 24.55 -6.47
C ASP A 161 -15.28 24.31 -5.50
N ALA A 162 -14.13 23.87 -6.01
CA ALA A 162 -12.99 23.45 -5.19
C ALA A 162 -12.57 24.48 -4.15
N LYS A 163 -12.51 25.76 -4.52
CA LYS A 163 -12.15 26.84 -3.60
C LYS A 163 -13.11 26.97 -2.42
N ASN A 164 -14.40 26.78 -2.65
CA ASN A 164 -15.42 26.82 -1.61
C ASN A 164 -15.31 25.62 -0.67
N VAL A 165 -15.07 24.42 -1.23
CA VAL A 165 -14.84 23.19 -0.44
C VAL A 165 -13.59 23.34 0.42
N LEU A 166 -12.47 23.83 -0.13
CA LEU A 166 -11.23 24.07 0.61
C LEU A 166 -11.45 25.07 1.78
N ALA A 167 -12.18 26.15 1.54
CA ALA A 167 -12.53 27.11 2.58
C ALA A 167 -13.43 26.50 3.66
N ALA A 168 -14.38 25.63 3.27
CA ALA A 168 -15.23 24.89 4.20
C ALA A 168 -14.44 23.93 5.07
N ILE A 169 -13.47 23.19 4.49
CA ILE A 169 -12.55 22.30 5.25
C ILE A 169 -11.80 23.07 6.33
N ALA A 170 -11.19 24.22 5.96
CA ALA A 170 -10.44 25.03 6.91
C ALA A 170 -11.28 25.55 8.08
N LYS A 171 -12.57 25.84 7.85
CA LYS A 171 -13.53 26.28 8.89
C LYS A 171 -14.00 25.09 9.73
N THR A 172 -14.34 23.97 9.12
CA THR A 172 -14.85 22.78 9.80
C THR A 172 -13.76 22.12 10.66
N MET A 173 -12.53 22.10 10.17
CA MET A 173 -11.38 21.49 10.86
C MET A 173 -10.16 22.45 10.82
N PRO A 174 -10.08 23.44 11.71
CA PRO A 174 -9.00 24.43 11.72
C PRO A 174 -7.57 23.85 11.69
N PRO A 175 -7.28 22.68 12.28
CA PRO A 175 -5.95 22.08 12.16
C PRO A 175 -5.50 21.76 10.72
N LEU A 176 -6.43 21.65 9.77
CA LEU A 176 -6.12 21.45 8.35
C LEU A 176 -5.88 22.76 7.57
N ALA A 177 -6.12 23.94 8.18
CA ALA A 177 -5.98 25.22 7.49
C ALA A 177 -4.58 25.44 6.88
N GLY A 178 -3.52 24.99 7.57
CA GLY A 178 -2.15 25.06 7.06
C GLY A 178 -1.90 24.16 5.84
N LEU A 179 -2.63 23.05 5.70
CA LEU A 179 -2.60 22.20 4.51
C LEU A 179 -3.43 22.80 3.38
N VAL A 180 -4.62 23.34 3.70
CA VAL A 180 -5.46 24.07 2.73
C VAL A 180 -4.68 25.21 2.07
N ALA A 181 -3.90 25.98 2.84
CA ALA A 181 -3.09 27.07 2.31
C ALA A 181 -2.00 26.62 1.30
N LYS A 182 -1.63 25.34 1.29
CA LYS A 182 -0.67 24.75 0.33
C LYS A 182 -1.34 24.24 -0.94
N CYS A 183 -2.68 24.17 -0.98
CA CYS A 183 -3.41 23.65 -2.12
C CYS A 183 -3.40 24.66 -3.29
N ASP A 184 -3.16 24.15 -4.48
CA ASP A 184 -3.18 24.89 -5.73
C ASP A 184 -4.38 24.44 -6.58
N CYS A 185 -5.39 25.31 -6.68
CA CYS A 185 -6.59 25.07 -7.48
C CYS A 185 -6.34 25.15 -9.01
N SER A 186 -5.11 25.33 -9.48
CA SER A 186 -4.77 25.15 -10.89
C SER A 186 -4.44 23.68 -11.23
N ILE A 187 -4.20 22.86 -10.20
CA ILE A 187 -3.89 21.43 -10.36
C ILE A 187 -5.19 20.64 -10.45
N GLN A 188 -5.47 20.08 -11.61
CA GLN A 188 -6.56 19.12 -11.83
C GLN A 188 -6.00 17.71 -11.85
N SER A 189 -6.22 16.95 -10.78
CA SER A 189 -5.76 15.58 -10.65
C SER A 189 -6.57 14.61 -11.50
N PRO A 190 -6.09 13.37 -11.75
CA PRO A 190 -6.83 12.37 -12.53
C PRO A 190 -8.13 11.88 -11.89
N THR A 191 -8.46 12.32 -10.66
CA THR A 191 -9.74 11.98 -10.01
C THR A 191 -10.94 12.66 -10.69
N TRP A 192 -10.72 13.81 -11.33
CA TRP A 192 -11.73 14.58 -12.06
C TRP A 192 -11.94 13.96 -13.43
N ASN A 193 -13.00 13.12 -13.58
CA ASN A 193 -13.21 12.40 -14.83
C ASN A 193 -14.66 11.91 -14.95
N ASP A 194 -15.47 12.66 -15.71
CA ASP A 194 -16.89 12.38 -15.96
C ASP A 194 -17.12 11.01 -16.57
N LYS A 195 -16.22 10.53 -17.45
CA LYS A 195 -16.35 9.24 -18.15
C LYS A 195 -16.29 8.03 -17.23
N LYS A 196 -15.81 8.21 -15.99
CA LYS A 196 -15.62 7.15 -14.99
C LYS A 196 -16.57 7.24 -13.81
N ILE A 197 -17.52 8.17 -13.86
CA ILE A 197 -18.56 8.29 -12.85
C ILE A 197 -19.68 7.29 -13.18
N THR A 198 -20.13 6.61 -12.15
CA THR A 198 -21.27 5.68 -12.18
C THR A 198 -22.54 6.43 -11.75
N ALA A 199 -23.34 5.89 -10.85
CA ALA A 199 -24.54 6.55 -10.32
C ALA A 199 -24.20 7.70 -9.35
N HIS A 200 -23.11 7.59 -8.62
CA HIS A 200 -22.63 8.57 -7.62
C HIS A 200 -21.16 8.83 -7.82
N HIS A 201 -20.69 10.01 -7.39
CA HIS A 201 -19.27 10.34 -7.37
C HIS A 201 -18.61 9.93 -6.04
N GLY A 202 -17.29 10.05 -5.94
CA GLY A 202 -16.52 9.73 -4.74
C GLY A 202 -16.92 10.56 -3.51
N ILE A 203 -16.55 10.07 -2.34
CA ILE A 203 -16.83 10.72 -1.05
C ILE A 203 -15.88 11.91 -0.88
N ILE A 204 -16.44 13.11 -0.72
CA ILE A 204 -15.69 14.38 -0.54
C ILE A 204 -16.36 15.26 0.51
N PRO A 205 -15.64 16.23 1.10
CA PRO A 205 -16.26 17.28 1.91
C PRO A 205 -17.21 18.14 1.07
N THR A 206 -18.20 18.74 1.70
CA THR A 206 -19.15 19.66 1.05
C THR A 206 -18.62 21.08 1.05
N GLN A 207 -19.26 21.96 0.24
CA GLN A 207 -19.01 23.41 0.25
C GLN A 207 -19.51 24.12 1.52
N GLN A 208 -20.39 23.46 2.28
CA GLN A 208 -20.93 24.00 3.52
C GLN A 208 -20.00 23.65 4.67
N ALA A 209 -19.49 24.69 5.36
CA ALA A 209 -18.73 24.47 6.58
C ALA A 209 -19.65 23.90 7.67
N ALA A 210 -19.28 22.73 8.17
CA ALA A 210 -19.96 22.13 9.32
C ALA A 210 -19.36 22.63 10.64
N ASP A 211 -20.12 22.52 11.72
CA ASP A 211 -19.60 22.76 13.06
C ASP A 211 -18.80 21.56 13.56
N GLY A 212 -17.49 21.55 13.31
CA GLY A 212 -16.59 20.46 13.69
C GLY A 212 -16.49 20.22 15.21
N SER A 213 -16.96 21.17 16.04
CA SER A 213 -17.01 20.96 17.51
C SER A 213 -18.06 19.92 17.91
N LYS A 214 -19.08 19.73 17.08
CA LYS A 214 -20.16 18.75 17.28
C LYS A 214 -19.80 17.34 16.80
N PHE A 215 -18.67 17.18 16.12
CA PHE A 215 -18.23 15.85 15.73
C PHE A 215 -17.74 15.07 16.94
N SER A 216 -18.16 13.83 17.06
CA SER A 216 -17.52 12.87 17.95
C SER A 216 -16.04 12.67 17.52
N ASP A 217 -15.22 12.11 18.40
CA ASP A 217 -13.81 11.86 18.08
C ASP A 217 -13.64 10.92 16.87
N ASP A 218 -14.54 9.95 16.73
CA ASP A 218 -14.49 9.01 15.62
C ASP A 218 -15.00 9.62 14.31
N GLU A 219 -16.04 10.47 14.35
CA GLU A 219 -16.47 11.27 13.18
C GLU A 219 -15.37 12.22 12.74
N ARG A 220 -14.66 12.83 13.68
CA ARG A 220 -13.52 13.71 13.41
C ARG A 220 -12.39 12.98 12.68
N LYS A 221 -12.10 11.74 13.08
CA LYS A 221 -11.11 10.89 12.39
C LYS A 221 -11.53 10.58 10.95
N ILE A 222 -12.78 10.19 10.74
CA ILE A 222 -13.31 9.88 9.39
C ILE A 222 -13.36 11.13 8.52
N TYR A 223 -13.86 12.26 9.05
CA TYR A 223 -13.88 13.53 8.30
C TYR A 223 -12.46 13.94 7.89
N ARG A 224 -11.49 13.79 8.80
CA ARG A 224 -10.09 14.08 8.52
C ARG A 224 -9.54 13.24 7.37
N LEU A 225 -9.80 11.92 7.36
CA LEU A 225 -9.40 11.06 6.25
C LEU A 225 -9.97 11.56 4.91
N ILE A 226 -11.27 11.87 4.88
CA ILE A 226 -11.95 12.35 3.66
C ILE A 226 -11.36 13.70 3.22
N ALA A 227 -11.15 14.62 4.15
CA ALA A 227 -10.60 15.93 3.87
C ALA A 227 -9.15 15.84 3.37
N GLU A 228 -8.28 15.08 4.03
CA GLU A 228 -6.89 14.88 3.63
C GLU A 228 -6.81 14.25 2.22
N ARG A 229 -7.66 13.27 1.93
CA ARG A 229 -7.77 12.66 0.58
C ARG A 229 -8.20 13.68 -0.48
N TYR A 230 -9.13 14.56 -0.16
CA TYR A 230 -9.57 15.64 -1.06
C TYR A 230 -8.45 16.65 -1.28
N LEU A 231 -7.79 17.14 -0.20
CA LEU A 231 -6.67 18.08 -0.25
C LEU A 231 -5.51 17.55 -1.13
N SER A 232 -5.24 16.26 -1.07
CA SER A 232 -4.19 15.62 -1.87
C SER A 232 -4.35 15.88 -3.37
N ASN A 233 -5.59 16.11 -3.85
CA ASN A 233 -5.88 16.33 -5.26
C ASN A 233 -5.52 17.72 -5.78
N PHE A 234 -5.17 18.64 -4.89
CA PHE A 234 -4.73 20.01 -5.20
C PHE A 234 -3.24 20.24 -4.92
N LEU A 235 -2.48 19.19 -4.75
CA LEU A 235 -1.04 19.22 -4.56
C LEU A 235 -0.32 18.54 -5.73
N PRO A 236 0.94 18.89 -5.99
CA PRO A 236 1.72 18.22 -7.04
C PRO A 236 1.80 16.71 -6.82
N ALA A 237 2.05 15.97 -7.88
CA ALA A 237 2.36 14.56 -7.75
C ALA A 237 3.62 14.34 -6.91
N HIS A 238 3.69 13.19 -6.26
CA HIS A 238 4.90 12.77 -5.55
C HIS A 238 5.96 12.32 -6.57
N GLU A 239 7.15 12.95 -6.53
CA GLU A 239 8.25 12.63 -7.45
C GLU A 239 9.47 12.15 -6.66
N TYR A 240 10.10 11.09 -7.15
CA TYR A 240 11.32 10.54 -6.57
C TYR A 240 12.20 9.90 -7.62
N LEU A 241 13.47 9.74 -7.31
CA LEU A 241 14.40 8.93 -8.07
C LEU A 241 14.45 7.53 -7.46
N ALA A 242 14.07 6.51 -8.22
CA ALA A 242 14.34 5.13 -7.87
C ALA A 242 15.82 4.86 -8.15
N CYS A 243 16.60 4.64 -7.10
CA CYS A 243 18.03 4.41 -7.16
C CYS A 243 18.32 2.92 -7.06
N SER A 244 19.24 2.42 -7.88
CA SER A 244 19.69 1.03 -7.85
C SER A 244 21.19 0.99 -8.15
N ILE A 245 21.92 0.24 -7.33
CA ILE A 245 23.35 -0.02 -7.52
C ILE A 245 23.53 -1.52 -7.64
N GLU A 246 24.11 -1.97 -8.74
CA GLU A 246 24.55 -3.34 -8.97
C GLU A 246 26.06 -3.43 -8.70
N LEU A 247 26.46 -4.43 -7.95
CA LEU A 247 27.83 -4.61 -7.48
C LEU A 247 28.29 -6.05 -7.71
N ARG A 248 29.62 -6.22 -7.79
CA ARG A 248 30.25 -7.53 -7.67
C ARG A 248 31.22 -7.55 -6.50
N ILE A 249 31.12 -8.61 -5.70
CA ILE A 249 32.10 -8.96 -4.68
C ILE A 249 32.64 -10.34 -5.09
N ALA A 250 33.91 -10.42 -5.51
CA ALA A 250 34.44 -11.53 -6.27
C ALA A 250 33.57 -11.83 -7.51
N THR A 251 33.04 -13.04 -7.62
CA THR A 251 32.14 -13.45 -8.71
C THR A 251 30.67 -13.19 -8.43
N GLU A 252 30.32 -12.87 -7.17
CA GLU A 252 28.94 -12.79 -6.71
C GLU A 252 28.29 -11.45 -7.00
N ARG A 253 26.99 -11.48 -7.34
CA ARG A 253 26.19 -10.30 -7.63
C ARG A 253 25.50 -9.81 -6.37
N PHE A 254 25.51 -8.49 -6.20
CA PHE A 254 24.80 -7.79 -5.14
C PHE A 254 24.01 -6.64 -5.71
N SER A 255 22.87 -6.35 -5.12
CA SER A 255 22.10 -5.14 -5.46
C SER A 255 21.75 -4.34 -4.22
N ALA A 256 21.77 -3.02 -4.38
CA ALA A 256 21.22 -2.09 -3.41
C ALA A 256 20.13 -1.28 -4.07
N LYS A 257 18.97 -1.16 -3.41
CA LYS A 257 17.85 -0.34 -3.87
C LYS A 257 17.60 0.77 -2.88
N GLY A 258 17.24 1.93 -3.38
CA GLY A 258 16.95 3.09 -2.57
C GLY A 258 16.02 4.05 -3.28
N ARG A 259 15.58 5.07 -2.54
CA ARG A 259 14.68 6.09 -3.05
C ARG A 259 15.18 7.46 -2.60
N LEU A 260 15.22 8.41 -3.51
CA LEU A 260 15.51 9.82 -3.22
C LEU A 260 14.29 10.66 -3.59
N VAL A 261 13.54 11.12 -2.59
CA VAL A 261 12.38 11.99 -2.81
C VAL A 261 12.89 13.34 -3.33
N THR A 262 12.41 13.74 -4.52
CA THR A 262 12.72 15.04 -5.13
C THR A 262 11.61 16.06 -4.89
N LYS A 263 10.34 15.61 -4.89
CA LYS A 263 9.17 16.41 -4.52
C LYS A 263 8.22 15.57 -3.69
N PRO A 264 7.99 15.93 -2.41
CA PRO A 264 7.04 15.19 -1.57
C PRO A 264 5.62 15.21 -2.14
N GLY A 265 5.21 16.32 -2.81
CA GLY A 265 3.90 16.46 -3.44
C GLY A 265 2.76 16.20 -2.47
N TRP A 266 1.72 15.49 -2.93
CA TRP A 266 0.53 15.20 -2.14
C TRP A 266 0.79 14.37 -0.87
N LYS A 267 1.91 13.65 -0.78
CA LYS A 267 2.24 12.85 0.41
C LYS A 267 2.47 13.69 1.68
N VAL A 268 2.63 15.01 1.57
CA VAL A 268 2.71 15.89 2.75
C VAL A 268 1.40 15.98 3.53
N VAL A 269 0.28 15.60 2.92
CA VAL A 269 -1.06 15.63 3.53
C VAL A 269 -1.37 14.34 4.27
N THR A 270 -0.91 13.20 3.73
CA THR A 270 -1.21 11.90 4.29
C THR A 270 -0.40 11.71 5.58
N SER A 271 -1.11 11.53 6.68
CA SER A 271 -0.48 11.07 7.92
C SER A 271 0.17 9.72 7.65
N ALA A 272 1.32 9.48 8.28
CA ALA A 272 2.23 8.34 8.11
C ALA A 272 1.62 6.90 8.17
N ALA A 273 0.31 6.76 8.04
CA ALA A 273 -0.44 5.50 8.12
C ALA A 273 -0.93 4.97 6.76
N ASP A 274 -0.74 5.72 5.66
CA ASP A 274 -1.08 5.21 4.33
C ASP A 274 -0.06 4.13 3.89
N GLU A 275 -0.57 3.14 3.19
CA GLU A 275 -0.05 1.81 2.83
C GLU A 275 1.39 1.72 2.29
N ASP A 276 2.03 2.85 2.03
CA ASP A 276 3.35 2.92 1.38
C ASP A 276 4.54 3.00 2.35
N LYS A 277 4.37 2.76 3.66
CA LYS A 277 5.50 2.79 4.60
C LYS A 277 6.61 1.81 4.22
N ALA A 278 6.27 0.65 3.72
CA ALA A 278 7.24 -0.34 3.28
C ALA A 278 8.04 0.12 2.03
N ASP A 279 7.42 1.01 1.22
CA ASP A 279 8.04 1.52 0.00
C ASP A 279 8.85 2.82 0.19
N ASP A 280 8.59 3.57 1.25
CA ASP A 280 9.28 4.87 1.51
C ASP A 280 10.59 4.73 2.32
N GLU A 281 10.85 3.59 2.95
CA GLU A 281 12.06 3.34 3.77
C GLU A 281 13.28 2.88 2.95
N GLY A 282 13.38 3.31 1.70
CA GLY A 282 14.57 3.06 0.89
C GLY A 282 15.80 3.78 1.45
N GLN A 283 16.91 3.07 1.60
CA GLN A 283 18.19 3.68 1.99
C GLN A 283 18.59 4.78 1.00
N ALA A 284 19.25 5.83 1.50
CA ALA A 284 19.83 6.87 0.66
C ALA A 284 21.12 6.35 0.00
N LEU A 285 21.06 6.08 -1.31
CA LEU A 285 22.18 5.57 -2.06
C LEU A 285 23.04 6.72 -2.62
N PRO A 286 24.37 6.61 -2.51
CA PRO A 286 25.30 7.57 -3.14
C PRO A 286 25.23 7.45 -4.66
N GLU A 287 25.70 8.49 -5.35
CA GLU A 287 25.94 8.44 -6.78
C GLU A 287 27.34 7.89 -7.05
N LEU A 288 27.39 6.77 -7.78
CA LEU A 288 28.62 6.04 -8.02
C LEU A 288 28.84 5.86 -9.50
N LYS A 289 30.10 5.87 -9.90
CA LYS A 289 30.52 5.57 -11.29
C LYS A 289 30.74 4.06 -11.45
N SER A 290 30.39 3.52 -12.61
CA SER A 290 30.73 2.13 -12.96
C SER A 290 32.24 1.94 -12.93
N GLY A 291 32.69 0.79 -12.45
CA GLY A 291 34.10 0.46 -12.25
C GLY A 291 34.71 0.94 -10.93
N LEU A 292 34.00 1.76 -10.15
CA LEU A 292 34.48 2.21 -8.85
C LEU A 292 34.62 1.05 -7.88
N GLN A 293 35.76 1.00 -7.19
CA GLN A 293 36.02 0.06 -6.09
C GLN A 293 35.55 0.65 -4.76
N LEU A 294 34.78 -0.11 -4.01
CA LEU A 294 34.27 0.26 -2.69
C LEU A 294 34.78 -0.70 -1.62
N PRO A 295 35.20 -0.22 -0.45
CA PRO A 295 35.54 -1.09 0.66
C PRO A 295 34.28 -1.81 1.15
N VAL A 296 34.42 -3.12 1.40
CA VAL A 296 33.41 -3.95 2.07
C VAL A 296 33.74 -3.92 3.57
N SER A 297 32.91 -3.24 4.35
CA SER A 297 33.11 -3.13 5.79
C SER A 297 32.57 -4.32 6.58
N GLY A 298 31.74 -5.16 5.96
CA GLY A 298 31.24 -6.38 6.58
C GLY A 298 30.31 -7.15 5.66
N ILE A 299 30.24 -8.47 5.89
CA ILE A 299 29.31 -9.40 5.26
C ILE A 299 28.50 -10.08 6.36
N ASP A 300 27.23 -9.84 6.38
CA ASP A 300 26.30 -10.43 7.34
C ASP A 300 25.48 -11.53 6.65
N CYS A 301 25.18 -12.60 7.36
CA CYS A 301 24.27 -13.65 6.94
C CYS A 301 23.15 -13.73 7.97
N GLU A 302 21.96 -13.31 7.59
CA GLU A 302 20.80 -13.29 8.46
C GLU A 302 19.90 -14.49 8.14
N GLU A 303 19.54 -15.26 9.17
CA GLU A 303 18.52 -16.29 9.05
C GLU A 303 17.15 -15.66 9.21
N GLU A 304 16.33 -15.77 8.18
CA GLU A 304 14.93 -15.37 8.18
C GLU A 304 14.02 -16.57 8.02
N ARG A 305 12.75 -16.40 8.32
CA ARG A 305 11.73 -17.44 8.10
C ARG A 305 10.57 -16.88 7.31
N THR A 306 10.08 -17.69 6.39
CA THR A 306 8.83 -17.34 5.71
C THR A 306 7.69 -17.19 6.71
N LYS A 307 6.77 -16.26 6.41
CA LYS A 307 5.60 -15.97 7.25
C LYS A 307 4.34 -16.44 6.54
N PRO A 308 3.34 -16.91 7.29
CA PRO A 308 2.04 -17.20 6.70
C PRO A 308 1.41 -15.91 6.14
N PRO A 309 0.47 -16.03 5.19
CA PRO A 309 -0.30 -14.86 4.78
C PRO A 309 -1.04 -14.28 6.00
N ALA A 310 -1.13 -12.95 6.09
CA ALA A 310 -1.85 -12.30 7.18
C ALA A 310 -3.34 -12.70 7.18
N ALA A 311 -3.95 -12.84 8.36
CA ALA A 311 -5.39 -13.01 8.48
C ALA A 311 -6.12 -11.81 7.87
N PHE A 312 -7.33 -12.03 7.36
CA PHE A 312 -8.13 -10.93 6.87
C PHE A 312 -8.59 -10.03 8.03
N THR A 313 -8.41 -8.73 7.87
CA THR A 313 -9.23 -7.73 8.56
C THR A 313 -10.51 -7.50 7.74
N GLU A 314 -11.52 -6.84 8.31
CA GLU A 314 -12.73 -6.51 7.53
C GLU A 314 -12.39 -5.68 6.29
N GLY A 315 -11.52 -4.68 6.41
CA GLY A 315 -11.09 -3.86 5.28
C GLY A 315 -10.37 -4.66 4.19
N THR A 316 -9.44 -5.54 4.56
CA THR A 316 -8.73 -6.38 3.58
C THR A 316 -9.62 -7.46 2.97
N LEU A 317 -10.64 -7.92 3.70
CA LEU A 317 -11.65 -8.86 3.17
C LEU A 317 -12.54 -8.17 2.13
N ILE A 318 -13.01 -6.95 2.40
CA ILE A 318 -13.78 -6.14 1.44
C ILE A 318 -12.95 -5.94 0.15
N ARG A 319 -11.69 -5.56 0.28
CA ARG A 319 -10.81 -5.39 -0.88
C ARG A 319 -10.60 -6.71 -1.65
N ALA A 320 -10.49 -7.84 -0.96
CA ALA A 320 -10.39 -9.15 -1.60
C ALA A 320 -11.70 -9.54 -2.32
N MET A 321 -12.85 -9.14 -1.78
CA MET A 321 -14.16 -9.34 -2.42
C MET A 321 -14.33 -8.50 -3.70
N GLU A 322 -13.90 -7.24 -3.69
CA GLU A 322 -13.88 -6.39 -4.90
C GLU A 322 -13.01 -7.00 -6.01
N ASN A 323 -11.93 -7.67 -5.62
CA ASN A 323 -10.98 -8.31 -6.53
C ASN A 323 -11.15 -9.85 -6.60
N ILE A 324 -12.35 -10.36 -6.34
CA ILE A 324 -12.63 -11.80 -6.25
C ILE A 324 -12.15 -12.59 -7.48
N HIS A 325 -12.16 -11.96 -8.66
CA HIS A 325 -11.66 -12.54 -9.90
C HIS A 325 -10.20 -12.98 -9.83
N GLN A 326 -9.39 -12.38 -8.94
CA GLN A 326 -7.99 -12.77 -8.72
C GLN A 326 -7.88 -14.07 -7.90
N ALA A 327 -8.86 -14.37 -7.06
CA ALA A 327 -8.89 -15.56 -6.21
C ALA A 327 -9.43 -16.80 -6.94
N VAL A 328 -9.96 -16.64 -8.15
CA VAL A 328 -10.50 -17.71 -8.99
C VAL A 328 -9.40 -18.21 -9.91
N ASN A 329 -9.05 -19.49 -9.83
CA ASN A 329 -7.99 -20.07 -10.66
C ASN A 329 -8.48 -20.47 -12.06
N ASP A 330 -9.78 -20.78 -12.21
CA ASP A 330 -10.35 -21.19 -13.50
C ASP A 330 -10.50 -20.03 -14.49
N PRO A 331 -9.88 -20.10 -15.69
CA PRO A 331 -9.94 -19.04 -16.68
C PRO A 331 -11.35 -18.75 -17.22
N GLN A 332 -12.23 -19.76 -17.27
CA GLN A 332 -13.61 -19.57 -17.73
C GLN A 332 -14.41 -18.79 -16.69
N SER A 333 -14.31 -19.19 -15.41
CA SER A 333 -14.98 -18.49 -14.31
C SER A 333 -14.49 -17.04 -14.14
N LYS A 334 -13.22 -16.74 -14.44
CA LYS A 334 -12.68 -15.36 -14.43
C LYS A 334 -13.39 -14.41 -15.39
N LYS A 335 -13.86 -14.91 -16.53
CA LYS A 335 -14.59 -14.10 -17.53
C LYS A 335 -15.98 -13.68 -17.07
N PHE A 336 -16.61 -14.48 -16.20
CA PHE A 336 -17.97 -14.19 -15.69
C PHE A 336 -17.98 -13.32 -14.44
N ILE A 337 -16.82 -13.10 -13.79
CA ILE A 337 -16.71 -12.39 -12.53
C ILE A 337 -16.09 -10.97 -12.74
N LYS A 338 -15.57 -10.70 -13.93
CA LYS A 338 -15.16 -9.36 -14.36
C LYS A 338 -16.36 -8.57 -14.86
#